data_edab0e8c80100eeb67fa06d32e452a87
#
_entry.id   edab0e8c80100eeb67fa06d32e452a87
#
_cell.length_a   1.000
_cell.length_b   1.000
_cell.length_c   1.000
_cell.angle_alpha   90.00
_cell.angle_beta   90.00
_cell.angle_gamma   90.00
#
_symmetry.space_group_name_H-M   'P 1'
#
loop_
_entity.id
_entity.type
_entity.pdbx_description
1 polymer ?
#
loop_
_entity_poly.entity_id
_entity_poly.type
_entity_poly.pdbx_seq_one_letter_code
_entity_poly.pdbx_strand_id
1 'polypeptide(L)'
;VKKYLSVLPEEGQMFVNRMQSAASRMRQLINDLLSYSRVTTAAAPFSKVSLNDVLSGVLSDLQIRIEETAATVEVGDLPVIEADAMQMRQLFQNLIGNAIKFRKRDVDPVVRISAEFTEAHDLPVQGPAVVIRIADNGIGFEQQFKEQIFVIFQRLHSRSEYEGTGIGLATCRKIVERH
;
A
#
# COMPACT_ATOMS: atom_id res chain seq x y z
N VAL A 1 -19.14 10.33 21.64
CA VAL A 1 -19.91 10.84 20.48
C VAL A 1 -21.04 9.90 20.12
N LYS A 2 -20.81 8.57 19.95
CA LYS A 2 -21.86 7.59 19.57
C LYS A 2 -23.09 7.61 20.51
N LYS A 3 -22.88 7.84 21.82
CA LYS A 3 -23.96 7.83 22.85
C LYS A 3 -25.00 8.96 22.69
N TYR A 4 -24.62 10.07 22.06
CA TYR A 4 -25.50 11.26 21.89
C TYR A 4 -25.94 11.47 20.45
N LEU A 5 -25.45 10.63 19.52
CA LEU A 5 -25.78 10.79 18.11
C LEU A 5 -27.27 10.53 17.84
N SER A 6 -27.84 9.55 18.51
CA SER A 6 -29.27 9.18 18.40
C SER A 6 -30.25 10.23 18.95
N VAL A 7 -29.77 11.20 19.70
CA VAL A 7 -30.59 12.31 20.26
C VAL A 7 -30.72 13.47 19.28
N LEU A 8 -29.83 13.54 18.28
CA LEU A 8 -29.85 14.60 17.27
C LEU A 8 -30.89 14.30 16.18
N PRO A 9 -31.51 15.34 15.61
CA PRO A 9 -32.28 15.20 14.37
C PRO A 9 -31.40 14.58 13.25
N GLU A 10 -32.03 13.92 12.26
CA GLU A 10 -31.33 13.24 11.16
C GLU A 10 -30.28 14.15 10.47
N GLU A 11 -30.64 15.41 10.22
CA GLU A 11 -29.73 16.39 9.65
C GLU A 11 -28.51 16.63 10.55
N GLY A 12 -28.71 16.72 11.87
CA GLY A 12 -27.62 16.85 12.85
C GLY A 12 -26.71 15.64 12.86
N GLN A 13 -27.28 14.43 12.79
CA GLN A 13 -26.50 13.18 12.67
C GLN A 13 -25.66 13.17 11.39
N MET A 14 -26.23 13.62 10.27
CA MET A 14 -25.51 13.69 9.00
C MET A 14 -24.30 14.66 9.09
N PHE A 15 -24.46 15.83 9.70
CA PHE A 15 -23.35 16.77 9.91
C PHE A 15 -22.25 16.20 10.80
N VAL A 16 -22.61 15.57 11.92
CA VAL A 16 -21.65 14.94 12.83
C VAL A 16 -20.88 13.81 12.12
N ASN A 17 -21.56 12.97 11.33
CA ASN A 17 -20.91 11.91 10.57
C ASN A 17 -19.95 12.47 9.51
N ARG A 18 -20.31 13.57 8.83
CA ARG A 18 -19.41 14.27 7.90
C ARG A 18 -18.19 14.83 8.60
N MET A 19 -18.35 15.44 9.77
CA MET A 19 -17.25 15.98 10.57
C MET A 19 -16.31 14.85 11.04
N GLN A 20 -16.84 13.73 11.54
CA GLN A 20 -16.06 12.58 11.96
C GLN A 20 -15.27 11.99 10.79
N SER A 21 -15.91 11.83 9.62
CA SER A 21 -15.26 11.36 8.41
C SER A 21 -14.14 12.29 7.97
N ALA A 22 -14.34 13.61 8.04
CA ALA A 22 -13.32 14.59 7.73
C ALA A 22 -12.14 14.53 8.70
N ALA A 23 -12.40 14.45 10.00
CA ALA A 23 -11.36 14.32 11.04
C ALA A 23 -10.56 13.02 10.90
N SER A 24 -11.23 11.90 10.60
CA SER A 24 -10.56 10.62 10.36
C SER A 24 -9.63 10.70 9.14
N ARG A 25 -10.08 11.33 8.06
CA ARG A 25 -9.25 11.55 6.87
C ARG A 25 -8.03 12.43 7.15
N MET A 26 -8.20 13.53 7.90
CA MET A 26 -7.06 14.38 8.27
C MET A 26 -6.03 13.61 9.08
N ARG A 27 -6.48 12.81 10.05
CA ARG A 27 -5.59 11.95 10.84
C ARG A 27 -4.85 10.95 9.94
N GLN A 28 -5.52 10.32 8.98
CA GLN A 28 -4.89 9.42 8.03
C GLN A 28 -3.83 10.13 7.17
N LEU A 29 -4.14 11.30 6.63
CA LEU A 29 -3.19 12.11 5.85
C LEU A 29 -1.94 12.47 6.66
N ILE A 30 -2.12 12.88 7.93
CA ILE A 30 -1.00 13.20 8.82
C ILE A 30 -0.13 11.95 9.06
N ASN A 31 -0.75 10.81 9.36
CA ASN A 31 -0.03 9.57 9.61
C ASN A 31 0.75 9.10 8.37
N ASP A 32 0.13 9.15 7.18
CA ASP A 32 0.76 8.77 5.93
C ASP A 32 1.92 9.70 5.58
N LEU A 33 1.75 11.01 5.80
CA LEU A 33 2.82 11.99 5.58
C LEU A 33 3.99 11.80 6.55
N LEU A 34 3.71 11.54 7.83
CA LEU A 34 4.75 11.20 8.81
C LEU A 34 5.47 9.91 8.44
N SER A 35 4.74 8.88 8.00
CA SER A 35 5.33 7.62 7.51
C SER A 35 6.24 7.85 6.31
N TYR A 36 5.78 8.64 5.32
CA TYR A 36 6.59 9.04 4.18
C TYR A 36 7.87 9.79 4.59
N SER A 37 7.77 10.72 5.53
CA SER A 37 8.93 11.46 6.03
C SER A 37 9.94 10.53 6.71
N ARG A 38 9.45 9.58 7.53
CA ARG A 38 10.29 8.67 8.33
C ARG A 38 11.08 7.66 7.49
N VAL A 39 10.72 7.40 6.26
CA VAL A 39 11.50 6.47 5.39
C VAL A 39 12.98 6.81 5.35
N THR A 40 13.35 8.11 5.39
CA THR A 40 14.76 8.55 5.40
C THR A 40 15.21 9.11 6.74
N THR A 41 14.32 9.80 7.50
CA THR A 41 14.70 10.53 8.71
C THR A 41 14.80 9.66 9.96
N ALA A 42 14.09 8.53 10.01
CA ALA A 42 14.08 7.60 11.14
C ALA A 42 14.28 6.14 10.67
N ALA A 43 15.10 5.96 9.65
CA ALA A 43 15.38 4.66 9.04
C ALA A 43 16.24 3.80 9.97
N ALA A 44 15.84 2.55 10.19
CA ALA A 44 16.68 1.56 10.85
C ALA A 44 17.85 1.13 9.94
N PRO A 45 18.99 0.68 10.48
CA PRO A 45 20.03 0.07 9.69
C PRO A 45 19.50 -1.19 9.00
N PHE A 46 20.06 -1.51 7.83
CA PHE A 46 19.71 -2.75 7.12
C PHE A 46 20.16 -3.96 7.92
N SER A 47 19.35 -4.99 7.88
CA SER A 47 19.61 -6.29 8.48
C SER A 47 19.10 -7.40 7.57
N LYS A 48 19.47 -8.65 7.85
CA LYS A 48 18.94 -9.79 7.11
C LYS A 48 17.45 -9.94 7.42
N VAL A 49 16.60 -9.82 6.40
CA VAL A 49 15.13 -9.85 6.48
C VAL A 49 14.61 -10.95 5.58
N SER A 50 13.89 -11.91 6.16
CA SER A 50 13.11 -12.89 5.41
C SER A 50 11.87 -12.19 4.83
N LEU A 51 11.82 -12.07 3.51
CA LEU A 51 10.65 -11.47 2.85
C LEU A 51 9.40 -12.34 2.99
N ASN A 52 9.55 -13.66 3.11
CA ASN A 52 8.44 -14.57 3.40
C ASN A 52 7.79 -14.27 4.76
N ASP A 53 8.61 -14.04 5.81
CA ASP A 53 8.08 -13.74 7.15
C ASP A 53 7.38 -12.37 7.19
N VAL A 54 7.97 -11.38 6.54
CA VAL A 54 7.37 -10.04 6.40
C VAL A 54 6.03 -10.14 5.68
N LEU A 55 6.00 -10.86 4.56
CA LEU A 55 4.79 -11.01 3.75
C LEU A 55 3.69 -11.78 4.51
N SER A 56 4.04 -12.87 5.21
CA SER A 56 3.10 -13.61 6.06
C SER A 56 2.41 -12.70 7.07
N GLY A 57 3.18 -11.83 7.74
CA GLY A 57 2.63 -10.83 8.65
C GLY A 57 1.70 -9.82 7.96
N VAL A 58 2.05 -9.37 6.76
CA VAL A 58 1.20 -8.44 5.98
C VAL A 58 -0.10 -9.12 5.54
N LEU A 59 -0.05 -10.37 5.09
CA LEU A 59 -1.26 -11.11 4.69
C LEU A 59 -2.19 -11.34 5.87
N SER A 60 -1.65 -11.62 7.06
CA SER A 60 -2.43 -11.69 8.30
C SER A 60 -3.14 -10.37 8.62
N ASP A 61 -2.47 -9.22 8.46
CA ASP A 61 -3.11 -7.90 8.66
C ASP A 61 -4.20 -7.60 7.63
N LEU A 62 -4.05 -8.11 6.41
CA LEU A 62 -5.00 -7.91 5.31
C LEU A 62 -6.09 -8.99 5.24
N GLN A 63 -6.07 -10.00 6.12
CA GLN A 63 -6.92 -11.18 6.04
C GLN A 63 -8.40 -10.83 5.88
N ILE A 64 -8.94 -9.95 6.73
CA ILE A 64 -10.36 -9.53 6.65
C ILE A 64 -10.69 -8.96 5.26
N ARG A 65 -9.81 -8.12 4.72
CA ARG A 65 -10.02 -7.51 3.40
C ARG A 65 -9.92 -8.56 2.27
N ILE A 66 -9.01 -9.51 2.40
CA ILE A 66 -8.85 -10.63 1.45
C ILE A 66 -10.14 -11.47 1.45
N GLU A 67 -10.68 -11.82 2.61
CA GLU A 67 -11.92 -12.58 2.75
C GLU A 67 -13.13 -11.81 2.22
N GLU A 68 -13.31 -10.54 2.58
CA GLU A 68 -14.42 -9.69 2.13
C GLU A 68 -14.44 -9.48 0.60
N THR A 69 -13.29 -9.57 -0.05
CA THR A 69 -13.15 -9.35 -1.48
C THR A 69 -13.01 -10.63 -2.30
N ALA A 70 -12.98 -11.79 -1.65
CA ALA A 70 -12.65 -13.09 -2.24
C ALA A 70 -11.31 -13.05 -3.01
N ALA A 71 -10.35 -12.26 -2.53
CA ALA A 71 -9.06 -12.10 -3.18
C ALA A 71 -8.19 -13.35 -3.01
N THR A 72 -7.49 -13.75 -4.07
CA THR A 72 -6.46 -14.80 -4.04
C THR A 72 -5.08 -14.15 -4.09
N VAL A 73 -4.20 -14.51 -3.15
CA VAL A 73 -2.82 -14.06 -3.14
C VAL A 73 -1.90 -15.26 -3.35
N GLU A 74 -1.26 -15.31 -4.51
CA GLU A 74 -0.31 -16.36 -4.91
C GLU A 74 1.10 -15.86 -4.60
N VAL A 75 1.82 -16.59 -3.75
CA VAL A 75 3.17 -16.21 -3.29
C VAL A 75 4.16 -17.26 -3.76
N GLY A 76 5.15 -16.84 -4.54
CA GLY A 76 6.34 -17.66 -4.86
C GLY A 76 7.39 -17.59 -3.76
N ASP A 77 8.50 -18.27 -3.97
CA ASP A 77 9.63 -18.22 -3.05
C ASP A 77 10.26 -16.81 -3.04
N LEU A 78 10.37 -16.22 -1.85
CA LEU A 78 10.98 -14.92 -1.65
C LEU A 78 12.30 -15.08 -0.87
N PRO A 79 13.36 -14.33 -1.26
CA PRO A 79 14.66 -14.45 -0.62
C PRO A 79 14.74 -13.74 0.73
N VAL A 80 15.84 -14.01 1.42
CA VAL A 80 16.34 -13.18 2.51
C VAL A 80 17.22 -12.09 1.90
N ILE A 81 16.95 -10.83 2.22
CA ILE A 81 17.70 -9.67 1.72
C ILE A 81 18.20 -8.79 2.87
N GLU A 82 19.17 -7.94 2.62
CA GLU A 82 19.53 -6.87 3.55
C GLU A 82 18.59 -5.68 3.36
N ALA A 83 17.74 -5.43 4.38
CA ALA A 83 16.67 -4.44 4.30
C ALA A 83 16.26 -3.91 5.68
N ASP A 84 15.40 -2.91 5.68
CA ASP A 84 14.64 -2.46 6.84
C ASP A 84 13.29 -3.22 6.86
N ALA A 85 13.11 -4.12 7.82
CA ALA A 85 11.93 -4.99 7.91
C ALA A 85 10.61 -4.21 7.98
N MET A 86 10.60 -3.06 8.70
CA MET A 86 9.40 -2.23 8.81
C MET A 86 9.05 -1.55 7.48
N GLN A 87 10.05 -1.14 6.73
CA GLN A 87 9.85 -0.55 5.40
C GLN A 87 9.40 -1.60 4.39
N MET A 88 9.95 -2.83 4.43
CA MET A 88 9.47 -3.93 3.60
C MET A 88 8.01 -4.28 3.90
N ARG A 89 7.63 -4.32 5.19
CA ARG A 89 6.23 -4.51 5.60
C ARG A 89 5.34 -3.40 5.03
N GLN A 90 5.74 -2.15 5.14
CA GLN A 90 4.98 -1.00 4.61
C GLN A 90 4.86 -1.06 3.08
N LEU A 91 5.94 -1.44 2.39
CA LEU A 91 5.95 -1.63 0.94
C LEU A 91 4.91 -2.67 0.50
N PHE A 92 4.97 -3.89 1.05
CA PHE A 92 4.02 -4.94 0.72
C PHE A 92 2.59 -4.56 1.10
N GLN A 93 2.36 -3.97 2.27
CA GLN A 93 1.04 -3.55 2.71
C GLN A 93 0.41 -2.52 1.76
N ASN A 94 1.19 -1.55 1.28
CA ASN A 94 0.72 -0.56 0.32
C ASN A 94 0.41 -1.19 -1.05
N LEU A 95 1.30 -2.03 -1.57
CA LEU A 95 1.14 -2.61 -2.91
C LEU A 95 0.00 -3.63 -2.95
N ILE A 96 -0.03 -4.59 -2.01
CA ILE A 96 -1.09 -5.59 -1.93
C ILE A 96 -2.44 -4.95 -1.61
N GLY A 97 -2.45 -4.00 -0.67
CA GLY A 97 -3.65 -3.23 -0.34
C GLY A 97 -4.22 -2.46 -1.53
N ASN A 98 -3.35 -1.92 -2.41
CA ASN A 98 -3.76 -1.28 -3.66
C ASN A 98 -4.28 -2.30 -4.67
N ALA A 99 -3.62 -3.44 -4.85
CA ALA A 99 -4.04 -4.51 -5.74
C ALA A 99 -5.47 -4.99 -5.43
N ILE A 100 -5.77 -5.22 -4.15
CA ILE A 100 -7.11 -5.62 -3.69
C ILE A 100 -8.12 -4.46 -3.83
N LYS A 101 -7.72 -3.24 -3.57
CA LYS A 101 -8.58 -2.06 -3.62
C LYS A 101 -9.02 -1.70 -5.03
N PHE A 102 -8.09 -1.69 -5.99
CA PHE A 102 -8.33 -1.30 -7.39
C PHE A 102 -8.77 -2.47 -8.26
N ARG A 103 -9.55 -3.39 -7.69
CA ARG A 103 -10.10 -4.54 -8.42
C ARG A 103 -11.17 -4.14 -9.43
N LYS A 104 -11.39 -4.98 -10.44
CA LYS A 104 -12.56 -4.93 -11.31
C LYS A 104 -13.81 -5.37 -10.54
N ARG A 105 -14.99 -4.84 -10.89
CA ARG A 105 -16.22 -5.06 -10.12
C ARG A 105 -16.67 -6.53 -10.08
N ASP A 106 -16.56 -7.23 -11.19
CA ASP A 106 -17.13 -8.57 -11.39
C ASP A 106 -16.04 -9.65 -11.52
N VAL A 107 -14.84 -9.37 -11.01
CA VAL A 107 -13.70 -10.30 -11.08
C VAL A 107 -13.04 -10.37 -9.71
N ASP A 108 -12.87 -11.57 -9.20
CA ASP A 108 -12.15 -11.78 -7.95
C ASP A 108 -10.69 -11.30 -8.11
N PRO A 109 -10.17 -10.53 -7.15
CA PRO A 109 -8.81 -10.05 -7.22
C PRO A 109 -7.81 -11.20 -7.14
N VAL A 110 -6.84 -11.21 -8.04
CA VAL A 110 -5.70 -12.12 -7.99
C VAL A 110 -4.43 -11.30 -7.91
N VAL A 111 -3.64 -11.52 -6.87
CA VAL A 111 -2.35 -10.85 -6.65
C VAL A 111 -1.25 -11.90 -6.68
N ARG A 112 -0.29 -11.78 -7.61
CA ARG A 112 0.86 -12.67 -7.73
C ARG A 112 2.12 -11.98 -7.29
N ILE A 113 2.85 -12.60 -6.37
CA ILE A 113 4.10 -12.08 -5.81
C ILE A 113 5.20 -13.07 -6.11
N SER A 114 6.26 -12.62 -6.78
CA SER A 114 7.43 -13.42 -7.10
C SER A 114 8.71 -12.61 -6.95
N ALA A 115 9.84 -13.30 -6.81
CA ALA A 115 11.16 -12.67 -6.78
C ALA A 115 12.12 -13.43 -7.69
N GLU A 116 13.04 -12.71 -8.29
CA GLU A 116 14.15 -13.29 -9.06
C GLU A 116 15.45 -12.56 -8.74
N PHE A 117 16.56 -13.28 -8.70
CA PHE A 117 17.88 -12.68 -8.66
C PHE A 117 18.28 -12.27 -10.06
N THR A 118 18.85 -11.10 -10.19
CA THR A 118 19.37 -10.58 -11.47
C THR A 118 20.74 -9.96 -11.28
N GLU A 119 21.58 -10.07 -12.30
CA GLU A 119 22.77 -9.26 -12.39
C GLU A 119 22.37 -7.90 -12.96
N ALA A 120 22.75 -6.85 -12.26
CA ALA A 120 22.21 -5.49 -12.43
C ALA A 120 22.62 -4.77 -13.75
N HIS A 121 22.80 -5.50 -14.86
CA HIS A 121 23.23 -4.89 -16.13
C HIS A 121 22.20 -3.88 -16.68
N ASP A 122 20.93 -4.07 -16.37
CA ASP A 122 19.82 -3.23 -16.85
C ASP A 122 19.14 -2.42 -15.74
N LEU A 123 19.66 -2.47 -14.51
CA LEU A 123 19.10 -1.76 -13.36
C LEU A 123 20.00 -0.60 -12.93
N PRO A 124 19.46 0.46 -12.34
CA PRO A 124 20.24 1.61 -11.84
C PRO A 124 21.00 1.30 -10.52
N VAL A 125 21.40 0.05 -10.32
CA VAL A 125 22.13 -0.44 -9.14
C VAL A 125 23.40 -1.15 -9.56
N GLN A 126 24.41 -1.19 -8.69
CA GLN A 126 25.65 -1.92 -8.93
C GLN A 126 25.67 -3.22 -8.14
N GLY A 127 25.93 -4.34 -8.81
CA GLY A 127 26.01 -5.68 -8.19
C GLY A 127 24.73 -6.49 -8.27
N PRO A 128 24.68 -7.65 -7.59
CA PRO A 128 23.50 -8.52 -7.62
C PRO A 128 22.29 -7.82 -7.00
N ALA A 129 21.14 -7.92 -7.66
CA ALA A 129 19.90 -7.33 -7.22
C ALA A 129 18.78 -8.37 -7.17
N VAL A 130 17.74 -8.10 -6.38
CA VAL A 130 16.52 -8.88 -6.32
C VAL A 130 15.39 -8.06 -6.93
N VAL A 131 14.77 -8.59 -7.97
CA VAL A 131 13.56 -8.03 -8.57
C VAL A 131 12.34 -8.68 -7.92
N ILE A 132 11.56 -7.91 -7.18
CA ILE A 132 10.29 -8.36 -6.61
C ILE A 132 9.17 -7.87 -7.53
N ARG A 133 8.37 -8.81 -8.05
CA ARG A 133 7.21 -8.52 -8.89
C ARG A 133 5.93 -8.72 -8.11
N ILE A 134 5.07 -7.73 -8.15
CA ILE A 134 3.71 -7.80 -7.60
C ILE A 134 2.77 -7.46 -8.76
N ALA A 135 2.04 -8.46 -9.24
CA ALA A 135 1.12 -8.32 -10.36
C ALA A 135 -0.32 -8.54 -9.90
N ASP A 136 -1.23 -7.72 -10.38
CA ASP A 136 -2.66 -7.83 -10.11
C ASP A 136 -3.48 -7.90 -11.40
N ASN A 137 -4.72 -8.38 -11.30
CA ASN A 137 -5.69 -8.41 -12.40
C ASN A 137 -6.70 -7.26 -12.34
N GLY A 138 -6.39 -6.20 -11.61
CA GLY A 138 -7.25 -5.04 -11.36
C GLY A 138 -7.53 -4.18 -12.58
N ILE A 139 -8.04 -2.98 -12.33
CA ILE A 139 -8.45 -2.04 -13.40
C ILE A 139 -7.27 -1.48 -14.20
N GLY A 140 -6.04 -1.57 -13.67
CA GLY A 140 -4.86 -0.98 -14.30
C GLY A 140 -4.92 0.54 -14.39
N PHE A 141 -4.01 1.12 -15.19
CA PHE A 141 -3.98 2.55 -15.50
C PHE A 141 -3.28 2.77 -16.86
N GLU A 142 -3.53 3.91 -17.47
CA GLU A 142 -2.91 4.26 -18.76
C GLU A 142 -1.42 4.60 -18.58
N GLN A 143 -0.59 4.20 -19.55
CA GLN A 143 0.87 4.38 -19.51
C GLN A 143 1.33 5.83 -19.29
N GLN A 144 0.57 6.80 -19.76
CA GLN A 144 0.86 8.23 -19.55
C GLN A 144 0.91 8.64 -18.07
N PHE A 145 0.24 7.90 -17.19
CA PHE A 145 0.20 8.18 -15.75
C PHE A 145 1.30 7.47 -14.96
N LYS A 146 2.19 6.70 -15.61
CA LYS A 146 3.22 5.88 -14.96
C LYS A 146 4.08 6.64 -13.95
N GLU A 147 4.51 7.85 -14.28
CA GLU A 147 5.28 8.67 -13.34
C GLU A 147 4.39 9.39 -12.33
N GLN A 148 3.19 9.73 -12.74
CA GLN A 148 2.27 10.53 -11.95
C GLN A 148 1.72 9.77 -10.73
N ILE A 149 1.53 8.45 -10.83
CA ILE A 149 1.03 7.62 -9.70
C ILE A 149 1.97 7.61 -8.48
N PHE A 150 3.25 7.97 -8.66
CA PHE A 150 4.24 8.06 -7.59
C PHE A 150 4.39 9.47 -7.00
N VAL A 151 3.66 10.46 -7.52
CA VAL A 151 3.66 11.82 -6.98
C VAL A 151 2.76 11.89 -5.75
N ILE A 152 3.24 12.55 -4.69
CA ILE A 152 2.51 12.70 -3.42
C ILE A 152 1.17 13.41 -3.68
N PHE A 153 0.09 12.91 -3.07
CA PHE A 153 -1.29 13.41 -3.20
C PHE A 153 -1.93 13.21 -4.58
N GLN A 154 -1.21 12.64 -5.55
CA GLN A 154 -1.78 12.31 -6.84
C GLN A 154 -2.69 11.08 -6.77
N ARG A 155 -3.79 11.16 -7.50
CA ARG A 155 -4.80 10.11 -7.59
C ARG A 155 -5.39 10.11 -9.00
N LEU A 156 -5.57 8.94 -9.59
CA LEU A 156 -6.17 8.79 -10.91
C LEU A 156 -7.71 8.66 -10.84
N HIS A 157 -8.23 8.22 -9.69
CA HIS A 157 -9.65 8.00 -9.47
C HIS A 157 -10.19 8.93 -8.38
N SER A 158 -11.48 9.23 -8.47
CA SER A 158 -12.16 10.10 -7.52
C SER A 158 -12.22 9.46 -6.11
N ARG A 159 -12.45 10.28 -5.09
CA ARG A 159 -12.60 9.80 -3.71
C ARG A 159 -13.88 8.99 -3.50
N SER A 160 -14.89 9.23 -4.31
CA SER A 160 -16.16 8.50 -4.27
C SER A 160 -16.03 7.08 -4.81
N GLU A 161 -15.04 6.81 -5.65
CA GLU A 161 -14.81 5.49 -6.23
C GLU A 161 -13.84 4.65 -5.39
N TYR A 162 -12.72 5.24 -4.99
CA TYR A 162 -11.70 4.54 -4.19
C TYR A 162 -11.16 5.43 -3.08
N GLU A 163 -11.14 4.92 -1.86
CA GLU A 163 -10.56 5.61 -0.71
C GLU A 163 -9.03 5.68 -0.78
N GLY A 164 -8.43 6.69 -0.15
CA GLY A 164 -6.99 6.79 -0.01
C GLY A 164 -6.46 8.23 -0.04
N THR A 165 -5.23 8.40 0.37
CA THR A 165 -4.55 9.70 0.53
C THR A 165 -3.69 10.10 -0.67
N GLY A 166 -3.32 9.14 -1.54
CA GLY A 166 -2.38 9.38 -2.64
C GLY A 166 -0.91 9.44 -2.20
N ILE A 167 -0.59 8.93 -1.00
CA ILE A 167 0.79 8.93 -0.46
C ILE A 167 1.43 7.53 -0.56
N GLY A 168 0.63 6.47 -0.57
CA GLY A 168 1.11 5.09 -0.48
C GLY A 168 2.12 4.71 -1.56
N LEU A 169 1.86 4.98 -2.84
CA LEU A 169 2.80 4.67 -3.93
C LEU A 169 4.05 5.55 -3.91
N ALA A 170 3.91 6.83 -3.53
CA ALA A 170 5.07 7.70 -3.31
C ALA A 170 5.98 7.16 -2.18
N THR A 171 5.39 6.62 -1.12
CA THR A 171 6.12 5.93 -0.05
C THR A 171 6.81 4.66 -0.56
N CYS A 172 6.14 3.86 -1.40
CA CYS A 172 6.75 2.69 -2.03
C CYS A 172 7.99 3.06 -2.84
N ARG A 173 7.89 4.08 -3.71
CA ARG A 173 9.03 4.58 -4.49
C ARG A 173 10.20 4.98 -3.60
N LYS A 174 9.94 5.76 -2.56
CA LYS A 174 10.97 6.22 -1.62
C LYS A 174 11.63 5.07 -0.85
N ILE A 175 10.87 4.02 -0.49
CA ILE A 175 11.41 2.80 0.13
C ILE A 175 12.33 2.07 -0.83
N VAL A 176 11.89 1.86 -2.08
CA VAL A 176 12.71 1.18 -3.11
C VAL A 176 13.98 1.97 -3.41
N GLU A 177 13.89 3.29 -3.59
CA GLU A 177 15.05 4.16 -3.82
C GLU A 177 16.08 4.13 -2.67
N ARG A 178 15.62 3.90 -1.43
CA ARG A 178 16.51 3.75 -0.29
C ARG A 178 17.23 2.40 -0.27
N HIS A 179 16.59 1.26 -0.72
CA HIS A 179 17.10 -0.11 -0.73
C HIS A 179 17.85 -0.44 -2.01
#